data_8386cead1dce8653870844c227151c21
#
_entry.id   8386cead1dce8653870844c227151c21
#
_cell.length_a   1.000
_cell.length_b   1.000
_cell.length_c   1.000
_cell.angle_alpha   90.00
_cell.angle_beta   90.00
_cell.angle_gamma   90.00
#
_symmetry.space_group_name_H-M   'P 1'
#
loop_
_entity.id
_entity.type
_entity.pdbx_description
1 polymer ?
#
loop_
_entity_poly.entity_id
_entity_poly.type
_entity_poly.pdbx_seq_one_letter_code
_entity_poly.pdbx_strand_id
1 'polypeptide(L)'
;MSVVATLVVGSDGSTSQENRSAGVSSAADRQVFLQRRREVDCIIIGGNTARHEPYNRTPVPLIVISRSLVNPVQGNHLALLWNCSPKEAVEKARKKFGEKILIEGGVSMINELIDQSVIDELELSVTPASGGQDRVDWKELIAKFAHCQSREVDGTTFYSAHN
;
A
#
# COMPACT_ATOMS: atom_id res chain seq x y z
N MET A 1 17.97 0.34 3.53
CA MET A 1 16.81 -0.22 4.23
C MET A 1 15.63 0.68 3.94
N SER A 2 14.55 0.15 3.39
CA SER A 2 13.41 1.00 3.01
C SER A 2 12.10 0.21 3.11
N VAL A 3 11.24 0.63 4.03
CA VAL A 3 9.85 0.21 4.11
C VAL A 3 8.98 1.36 3.62
N VAL A 4 8.46 1.21 2.42
CA VAL A 4 7.62 2.20 1.76
C VAL A 4 6.16 1.76 1.83
N ALA A 5 5.28 2.63 2.31
CA ALA A 5 3.84 2.43 2.17
C ALA A 5 3.33 3.22 0.97
N THR A 6 2.37 2.65 0.24
CA THR A 6 1.70 3.33 -0.86
C THR A 6 0.19 3.34 -0.68
N LEU A 7 -0.43 4.46 -0.99
CA LEU A 7 -1.87 4.65 -0.89
C LEU A 7 -2.35 5.58 -2.01
N VAL A 8 -3.47 5.25 -2.63
CA VAL A 8 -4.18 6.13 -3.56
C VAL A 8 -5.51 6.57 -2.95
N VAL A 9 -5.82 7.85 -3.05
CA VAL A 9 -7.08 8.43 -2.60
C VAL A 9 -7.66 9.35 -3.66
N GLY A 10 -8.97 9.50 -3.67
CA GLY A 10 -9.66 10.56 -4.39
C GLY A 10 -9.45 11.92 -3.73
N SER A 11 -9.88 12.99 -4.39
CA SER A 11 -9.77 14.37 -3.89
C SER A 11 -10.52 14.59 -2.57
N ASP A 12 -11.56 13.80 -2.30
CA ASP A 12 -12.36 13.80 -1.09
C ASP A 12 -11.89 12.78 -0.02
N GLY A 13 -10.74 12.13 -0.23
CA GLY A 13 -10.20 11.11 0.67
C GLY A 13 -10.74 9.70 0.46
N SER A 14 -11.60 9.46 -0.53
CA SER A 14 -12.09 8.12 -0.87
C SER A 14 -10.94 7.18 -1.20
N THR A 15 -10.91 5.98 -0.61
CA THR A 15 -9.90 4.96 -0.87
C THR A 15 -10.39 3.87 -1.82
N SER A 16 -11.70 3.79 -2.02
CA SER A 16 -12.32 2.80 -2.90
C SER A 16 -13.56 3.34 -3.59
N GLN A 17 -13.90 2.74 -4.71
CA GLN A 17 -15.20 2.87 -5.37
C GLN A 17 -15.61 1.46 -5.78
N GLU A 18 -16.85 1.06 -5.44
CA GLU A 18 -17.32 -0.32 -5.63
C GLU A 18 -16.38 -1.38 -5.03
N ASN A 19 -15.86 -1.08 -3.83
CA ASN A 19 -14.90 -1.91 -3.07
C ASN A 19 -13.53 -2.11 -3.73
N ARG A 20 -13.14 -1.30 -4.70
CA ARG A 20 -11.85 -1.37 -5.38
C ARG A 20 -11.14 -0.02 -5.44
N SER A 21 -9.84 -0.03 -5.27
CA SER A 21 -8.99 1.17 -5.40
C SER A 21 -8.88 1.67 -6.85
N ALA A 22 -9.11 0.81 -7.83
CA ALA A 22 -9.10 1.20 -9.24
C ALA A 22 -10.07 2.34 -9.58
N GLY A 23 -11.19 2.45 -8.86
CA GLY A 23 -12.19 3.50 -9.04
C GLY A 23 -11.73 4.89 -8.58
N VAL A 24 -10.70 4.97 -7.74
CA VAL A 24 -10.11 6.23 -7.28
C VAL A 24 -8.71 6.47 -7.84
N SER A 25 -8.14 5.52 -8.58
CA SER A 25 -6.85 5.63 -9.24
C SER A 25 -6.93 6.46 -10.52
N SER A 26 -5.78 6.82 -11.05
CA SER A 26 -5.59 7.49 -12.34
C SER A 26 -4.56 6.74 -13.19
N ALA A 27 -4.45 7.09 -14.48
CA ALA A 27 -3.42 6.51 -15.35
C ALA A 27 -2.02 6.81 -14.84
N ALA A 28 -1.77 8.05 -14.36
CA ALA A 28 -0.49 8.45 -13.79
C ALA A 28 -0.17 7.66 -12.52
N ASP A 29 -1.14 7.52 -11.60
CA ASP A 29 -0.98 6.71 -10.39
C ASP A 29 -0.69 5.24 -10.74
N ARG A 30 -1.43 4.66 -11.67
CA ARG A 30 -1.26 3.28 -12.09
C ARG A 30 0.14 2.99 -12.65
N GLN A 31 0.69 3.90 -13.43
CA GLN A 31 2.03 3.77 -13.99
C GLN A 31 3.10 3.75 -12.89
N VAL A 32 3.04 4.70 -11.96
CA VAL A 32 3.96 4.79 -10.82
C VAL A 32 3.85 3.56 -9.93
N PHE A 33 2.64 3.12 -9.64
CA PHE A 33 2.36 1.92 -8.85
C PHE A 33 3.01 0.67 -9.45
N LEU A 34 2.82 0.42 -10.74
CA LEU A 34 3.40 -0.74 -11.41
C LEU A 34 4.92 -0.70 -11.48
N GLN A 35 5.51 0.49 -11.64
CA GLN A 35 6.96 0.65 -11.63
C GLN A 35 7.52 0.34 -10.25
N ARG A 36 6.94 0.89 -9.19
CA ARG A 36 7.39 0.70 -7.81
C ARG A 36 7.44 -0.77 -7.41
N ARG A 37 6.46 -1.56 -7.83
CA ARG A 37 6.42 -3.01 -7.58
C ARG A 37 7.62 -3.79 -8.10
N ARG A 38 8.31 -3.28 -9.13
CA ARG A 38 9.48 -3.94 -9.74
C ARG A 38 10.80 -3.58 -9.07
N GLU A 39 10.77 -2.58 -8.19
CA GLU A 39 11.96 -2.02 -7.55
C GLU A 39 12.13 -2.49 -6.09
N VAL A 40 11.24 -3.36 -5.62
CA VAL A 40 11.22 -3.87 -4.24
C VAL A 40 11.52 -5.37 -4.18
N ASP A 41 11.86 -5.85 -2.99
CA ASP A 41 12.16 -7.27 -2.77
C ASP A 41 10.90 -8.09 -2.46
N CYS A 42 9.89 -7.47 -1.86
CA CYS A 42 8.59 -8.08 -1.62
C CYS A 42 7.48 -7.02 -1.37
N ILE A 43 6.23 -7.49 -1.46
CA ILE A 43 5.02 -6.70 -1.19
C ILE A 43 4.29 -7.33 -0.01
N ILE A 44 3.76 -6.49 0.90
CA ILE A 44 2.92 -6.91 2.02
C ILE A 44 1.55 -6.26 1.92
N ILE A 45 0.50 -7.07 2.07
CA ILE A 45 -0.90 -6.63 2.11
C ILE A 45 -1.67 -7.33 3.24
N GLY A 46 -2.78 -6.74 3.65
CA GLY A 46 -3.73 -7.39 4.55
C GLY A 46 -4.69 -8.34 3.82
N GLY A 47 -5.32 -9.24 4.56
CA GLY A 47 -6.27 -10.21 4.00
C GLY A 47 -7.48 -9.57 3.33
N ASN A 48 -7.98 -8.44 3.87
CA ASN A 48 -9.10 -7.73 3.26
C ASN A 48 -8.75 -7.16 1.88
N THR A 49 -7.58 -6.54 1.76
CA THR A 49 -7.05 -6.06 0.47
C THR A 49 -6.87 -7.22 -0.51
N ALA A 50 -6.34 -8.35 -0.07
CA ALA A 50 -6.15 -9.54 -0.89
C ALA A 50 -7.47 -10.11 -1.44
N ARG A 51 -8.57 -9.99 -0.69
CA ARG A 51 -9.89 -10.46 -1.12
C ARG A 51 -10.59 -9.56 -2.14
N HIS A 52 -10.32 -8.26 -2.10
CA HIS A 52 -11.05 -7.26 -2.89
C HIS A 52 -10.27 -6.72 -4.09
N GLU A 53 -8.94 -6.81 -4.07
CA GLU A 53 -8.06 -6.30 -5.11
C GLU A 53 -7.44 -7.42 -5.96
N PRO A 54 -7.08 -7.14 -7.23
CA PRO A 54 -6.55 -8.15 -8.14
C PRO A 54 -5.06 -8.43 -7.89
N TYR A 55 -4.75 -9.31 -6.95
CA TYR A 55 -3.38 -9.75 -6.64
C TYR A 55 -3.00 -11.11 -7.25
N ASN A 56 -3.62 -11.52 -8.34
CA ASN A 56 -3.36 -12.80 -9.00
C ASN A 56 -1.94 -12.92 -9.55
N ARG A 57 -1.29 -11.80 -9.82
CA ARG A 57 0.09 -11.72 -10.29
C ARG A 57 0.82 -10.56 -9.63
N THR A 58 2.02 -10.83 -9.14
CA THR A 58 2.96 -9.84 -8.61
C THR A 58 4.36 -10.12 -9.17
N PRO A 59 5.16 -9.09 -9.44
CA PRO A 59 6.52 -9.28 -9.97
C PRO A 59 7.50 -9.83 -8.93
N VAL A 60 7.15 -9.74 -7.66
CA VAL A 60 7.95 -10.15 -6.50
C VAL A 60 7.08 -10.94 -5.51
N PRO A 61 7.67 -11.63 -4.51
CA PRO A 61 6.91 -12.30 -3.47
C PRO A 61 5.86 -11.40 -2.82
N LEU A 62 4.66 -11.95 -2.61
CA LEU A 62 3.53 -11.31 -1.97
C LEU A 62 3.28 -11.96 -0.61
N ILE A 63 3.28 -11.15 0.44
CA ILE A 63 2.92 -11.59 1.78
C ILE A 63 1.52 -11.08 2.09
N VAL A 64 0.62 -12.01 2.40
CA VAL A 64 -0.75 -11.71 2.83
C VAL A 64 -0.82 -11.96 4.34
N ILE A 65 -1.07 -10.91 5.11
CA ILE A 65 -1.27 -11.03 6.55
C ILE A 65 -2.74 -11.32 6.80
N SER A 66 -3.05 -12.50 7.32
CA SER A 66 -4.42 -12.91 7.62
C SER A 66 -4.46 -13.95 8.72
N ARG A 67 -5.53 -13.91 9.51
CA ARG A 67 -5.88 -14.99 10.48
C ARG A 67 -6.62 -16.15 9.83
N SER A 68 -7.07 -16.00 8.58
CA SER A 68 -7.70 -17.07 7.82
C SER A 68 -6.66 -18.13 7.43
N LEU A 69 -7.10 -19.37 7.38
CA LEU A 69 -6.29 -20.50 6.89
C LEU A 69 -6.34 -20.64 5.36
N VAL A 70 -7.24 -19.89 4.72
CA VAL A 70 -7.42 -19.92 3.27
C VAL A 70 -6.69 -18.74 2.63
N ASN A 71 -5.78 -19.03 1.71
CA ASN A 71 -5.11 -18.01 0.92
C ASN A 71 -6.10 -17.41 -0.10
N PRO A 72 -6.45 -16.10 0.00
CA PRO A 72 -7.42 -15.47 -0.90
C PRO A 72 -6.87 -15.23 -2.33
N VAL A 73 -5.58 -15.42 -2.54
CA VAL A 73 -4.89 -15.23 -3.84
C VAL A 73 -4.19 -16.52 -4.32
N GLN A 74 -4.90 -17.63 -4.26
CA GLN A 74 -4.38 -18.96 -4.64
C GLN A 74 -3.80 -19.03 -6.05
N GLY A 75 -4.27 -18.18 -6.98
CA GLY A 75 -3.73 -18.09 -8.34
C GLY A 75 -2.34 -17.45 -8.45
N ASN A 76 -1.84 -16.84 -7.38
CA ASN A 76 -0.50 -16.25 -7.33
C ASN A 76 0.48 -17.21 -6.62
N HIS A 77 1.34 -17.86 -7.40
CA HIS A 77 2.33 -18.81 -6.87
C HIS A 77 3.45 -18.14 -6.03
N LEU A 78 3.57 -16.81 -6.07
CA LEU A 78 4.48 -16.04 -5.22
C LEU A 78 3.83 -15.57 -3.91
N ALA A 79 2.55 -15.87 -3.69
CA ALA A 79 1.82 -15.44 -2.50
C ALA A 79 2.05 -16.39 -1.32
N LEU A 80 2.35 -15.81 -0.18
CA LEU A 80 2.53 -16.47 1.11
C LEU A 80 1.53 -15.92 2.11
N LEU A 81 0.84 -16.80 2.83
CA LEU A 81 -0.10 -16.45 3.89
C LEU A 81 0.61 -16.53 5.25
N TRP A 82 0.64 -15.40 5.96
CA TRP A 82 1.23 -15.32 7.30
C TRP A 82 0.22 -14.85 8.33
N ASN A 83 0.13 -15.58 9.44
CA ASN A 83 -0.64 -15.19 10.60
C ASN A 83 0.31 -14.61 11.66
N CYS A 84 0.56 -13.33 11.56
CA CYS A 84 1.41 -12.56 12.48
C CYS A 84 0.99 -11.08 12.45
N SER A 85 1.55 -10.27 13.36
CA SER A 85 1.33 -8.83 13.32
C SER A 85 2.02 -8.18 12.09
N PRO A 86 1.57 -6.99 11.66
CA PRO A 86 2.22 -6.28 10.57
C PRO A 86 3.71 -6.02 10.79
N LYS A 87 4.10 -5.62 12.00
CA LYS A 87 5.51 -5.39 12.35
C LYS A 87 6.34 -6.66 12.25
N GLU A 88 5.85 -7.78 12.80
CA GLU A 88 6.52 -9.08 12.69
C GLU A 88 6.65 -9.54 11.24
N ALA A 89 5.65 -9.26 10.42
CA ALA A 89 5.70 -9.57 8.99
C ALA A 89 6.81 -8.79 8.28
N VAL A 90 6.97 -7.50 8.57
CA VAL A 90 8.06 -6.68 8.03
C VAL A 90 9.43 -7.23 8.45
N GLU A 91 9.61 -7.53 9.73
CA GLU A 91 10.88 -8.09 10.26
C GLU A 91 11.22 -9.44 9.62
N LYS A 92 10.24 -10.30 9.49
CA LYS A 92 10.39 -11.62 8.86
C LYS A 92 10.66 -11.50 7.35
N ALA A 93 9.96 -10.58 6.67
CA ALA A 93 10.15 -10.33 5.25
C ALA A 93 11.55 -9.81 4.95
N ARG A 94 12.09 -8.89 5.75
CA ARG A 94 13.47 -8.41 5.63
C ARG A 94 14.48 -9.55 5.65
N LYS A 95 14.36 -10.45 6.61
CA LYS A 95 15.27 -11.60 6.75
C LYS A 95 15.17 -12.59 5.59
N LYS A 96 13.99 -12.69 4.98
CA LYS A 96 13.72 -13.71 3.97
C LYS A 96 13.92 -13.23 2.53
N PHE A 97 13.57 -11.98 2.23
CA PHE A 97 13.49 -11.48 0.85
C PHE A 97 14.43 -10.32 0.56
N GLY A 98 14.71 -9.47 1.56
CA GLY A 98 15.57 -8.29 1.39
C GLY A 98 15.05 -7.04 2.10
N GLU A 99 15.73 -5.93 1.90
CA GLU A 99 15.56 -4.70 2.67
C GLU A 99 14.54 -3.71 2.08
N LYS A 100 14.13 -3.93 0.83
CA LYS A 100 13.16 -3.07 0.13
C LYS A 100 11.78 -3.68 0.21
N ILE A 101 10.95 -3.18 1.12
CA ILE A 101 9.62 -3.71 1.38
C ILE A 101 8.57 -2.68 0.98
N LEU A 102 7.57 -3.10 0.20
CA LEU A 102 6.43 -2.28 -0.18
C LEU A 102 5.17 -2.73 0.58
N ILE A 103 4.54 -1.80 1.28
CA ILE A 103 3.25 -2.00 1.94
C ILE A 103 2.16 -1.37 1.08
N GLU A 104 1.26 -2.18 0.54
CA GLU A 104 0.21 -1.69 -0.38
C GLU A 104 -1.20 -1.64 0.25
N GLY A 105 -1.31 -1.88 1.51
CA GLY A 105 -2.59 -1.71 2.16
C GLY A 105 -3.04 -2.89 3.02
N GLY A 106 -4.16 -2.79 3.76
CA GLY A 106 -5.07 -1.62 3.82
C GLY A 106 -4.61 -0.48 4.72
N VAL A 107 -5.44 0.53 4.74
CA VAL A 107 -5.19 1.79 5.47
C VAL A 107 -4.94 1.56 6.95
N SER A 108 -5.70 0.68 7.59
CA SER A 108 -5.53 0.34 9.01
C SER A 108 -4.14 -0.21 9.32
N MET A 109 -3.63 -1.10 8.48
CA MET A 109 -2.27 -1.66 8.62
C MET A 109 -1.19 -0.60 8.39
N ILE A 110 -1.37 0.25 7.39
CA ILE A 110 -0.45 1.37 7.11
C ILE A 110 -0.39 2.30 8.32
N ASN A 111 -1.54 2.68 8.87
CA ASN A 111 -1.63 3.55 10.04
C ASN A 111 -0.92 2.94 11.26
N GLU A 112 -1.17 1.67 11.54
CA GLU A 112 -0.50 0.94 12.62
C GLU A 112 1.02 0.95 12.45
N LEU A 113 1.52 0.67 11.25
CA LEU A 113 2.96 0.63 10.97
C LEU A 113 3.60 2.03 11.02
N ILE A 114 2.89 3.09 10.65
CA ILE A 114 3.34 4.48 10.83
C ILE A 114 3.46 4.79 12.32
N ASP A 115 2.44 4.50 13.11
CA ASP A 115 2.41 4.78 14.55
C ASP A 115 3.50 3.99 15.31
N GLN A 116 3.91 2.85 14.79
CA GLN A 116 5.02 2.04 15.32
C GLN A 116 6.39 2.45 14.75
N SER A 117 6.47 3.50 13.94
CA SER A 117 7.71 3.97 13.28
C SER A 117 8.40 2.89 12.43
N VAL A 118 7.62 2.05 11.78
CA VAL A 118 8.11 0.98 10.89
C VAL A 118 8.21 1.46 9.44
N ILE A 119 7.33 2.40 9.04
CA ILE A 119 7.33 2.99 7.69
C ILE A 119 8.40 4.07 7.62
N ASP A 120 9.32 3.92 6.68
CA ASP A 120 10.34 4.93 6.40
C ASP A 120 9.79 6.06 5.49
N GLU A 121 8.90 5.71 4.57
CA GLU A 121 8.34 6.63 3.57
C GLU A 121 6.89 6.27 3.22
N LEU A 122 6.03 7.29 3.16
CA LEU A 122 4.66 7.18 2.65
C LEU A 122 4.56 7.86 1.29
N GLU A 123 4.23 7.06 0.28
CA GLU A 123 3.93 7.50 -1.07
C GLU A 123 2.42 7.55 -1.27
N LEU A 124 1.85 8.76 -1.33
CA LEU A 124 0.42 8.99 -1.43
C LEU A 124 0.08 9.68 -2.76
N SER A 125 -0.84 9.09 -3.50
CA SER A 125 -1.41 9.70 -4.72
C SER A 125 -2.81 10.24 -4.42
N VAL A 126 -3.03 11.51 -4.74
CA VAL A 126 -4.35 12.16 -4.68
C VAL A 126 -4.82 12.42 -6.10
N THR A 127 -5.90 11.76 -6.50
CA THR A 127 -6.45 11.85 -7.85
C THR A 127 -7.66 12.80 -7.89
N PRO A 128 -8.14 13.22 -9.09
CA PRO A 128 -9.35 14.01 -9.22
C PRO A 128 -10.65 13.25 -8.90
N ALA A 129 -10.59 11.92 -8.71
CA ALA A 129 -11.77 11.13 -8.38
C ALA A 129 -12.41 11.57 -7.06
N SER A 130 -13.72 11.41 -6.95
CA SER A 130 -14.50 11.73 -5.75
C SER A 130 -15.78 10.91 -5.70
N GLY A 131 -16.48 10.94 -4.55
CA GLY A 131 -17.74 10.24 -4.37
C GLY A 131 -17.60 8.75 -4.07
N GLY A 132 -16.39 8.27 -3.78
CA GLY A 132 -16.14 6.90 -3.36
C GLY A 132 -16.41 6.67 -1.87
N GLN A 133 -15.89 5.57 -1.37
CA GLN A 133 -16.14 5.01 -0.03
C GLN A 133 -14.84 4.97 0.78
N ASP A 134 -14.98 4.59 2.07
CA ASP A 134 -13.86 4.36 2.97
C ASP A 134 -12.88 5.55 3.01
N ARG A 135 -13.43 6.74 3.33
CA ARG A 135 -12.67 7.98 3.35
C ARG A 135 -11.63 7.99 4.46
N VAL A 136 -10.46 8.51 4.12
CA VAL A 136 -9.34 8.72 5.05
C VAL A 136 -8.94 10.19 5.05
N ASP A 137 -8.56 10.70 6.21
CA ASP A 137 -7.88 11.99 6.30
C ASP A 137 -6.40 11.80 5.93
N TRP A 138 -6.15 11.89 4.62
CA TRP A 138 -4.80 11.70 4.10
C TRP A 138 -3.82 12.82 4.51
N LYS A 139 -4.34 14.01 4.85
CA LYS A 139 -3.51 15.11 5.35
C LYS A 139 -2.99 14.81 6.75
N GLU A 140 -3.83 14.21 7.59
CA GLU A 140 -3.40 13.73 8.91
C GLU A 140 -2.33 12.64 8.79
N LEU A 141 -2.47 11.72 7.82
CA LEU A 141 -1.44 10.71 7.57
C LEU A 141 -0.09 11.31 7.20
N ILE A 142 -0.08 12.27 6.27
CA ILE A 142 1.15 12.98 5.87
C ILE A 142 1.76 13.77 7.03
N ALA A 143 0.93 14.38 7.87
CA ALA A 143 1.36 15.20 9.00
C ALA A 143 2.11 14.39 10.09
N LYS A 144 2.06 13.06 10.05
CA LYS A 144 2.84 12.19 10.94
C LYS A 144 4.32 12.11 10.57
N PHE A 145 4.72 12.63 9.42
CA PHE A 145 6.10 12.66 8.95
C PHE A 145 6.70 14.08 9.05
N ALA A 146 8.01 14.15 9.23
CA ALA A 146 8.71 15.43 9.40
C ALA A 146 8.85 16.21 8.08
N HIS A 147 8.97 15.50 6.97
CA HIS A 147 9.17 16.08 5.65
C HIS A 147 8.13 15.55 4.67
N CYS A 148 7.67 16.43 3.79
CA CYS A 148 6.77 16.06 2.71
C CYS A 148 7.08 16.88 1.46
N GLN A 149 7.21 16.20 0.35
CA GLN A 149 7.35 16.81 -0.99
C GLN A 149 6.15 16.39 -1.84
N SER A 150 5.82 17.22 -2.83
CA SER A 150 4.76 16.87 -3.78
C SER A 150 5.13 17.26 -5.21
N ARG A 151 4.55 16.52 -6.15
CA ARG A 151 4.60 16.82 -7.58
C ARG A 151 3.25 16.49 -8.21
N GLU A 152 2.90 17.18 -9.29
CA GLU A 152 1.67 16.93 -10.03
C GLU A 152 1.98 16.37 -11.42
N VAL A 153 1.22 15.37 -11.84
CA VAL A 153 1.27 14.80 -13.20
C VAL A 153 -0.17 14.50 -13.63
N ASP A 154 -0.61 15.15 -14.70
CA ASP A 154 -1.92 14.95 -15.33
C ASP A 154 -3.09 15.03 -14.32
N GLY A 155 -3.06 15.99 -13.42
CA GLY A 155 -4.09 16.23 -12.41
C GLY A 155 -4.00 15.32 -11.15
N THR A 156 -3.05 14.39 -11.11
CA THR A 156 -2.75 13.58 -9.93
C THR A 156 -1.60 14.20 -9.15
N THR A 157 -1.79 14.47 -7.88
CA THR A 157 -0.73 14.95 -6.98
C THR A 157 -0.12 13.77 -6.23
N PHE A 158 1.18 13.60 -6.38
CA PHE A 158 1.97 12.61 -5.68
C PHE A 158 2.68 13.27 -4.50
N TYR A 159 2.45 12.75 -3.31
CA TYR A 159 3.12 13.15 -2.08
C TYR A 159 4.11 12.07 -1.66
N SER A 160 5.34 12.48 -1.33
CA SER A 160 6.35 11.63 -0.68
C SER A 160 6.62 12.21 0.70
N ALA A 161 6.28 11.48 1.75
CA ALA A 161 6.43 11.90 3.13
C ALA A 161 7.39 10.96 3.88
N HIS A 162 8.39 11.53 4.58
CA HIS A 162 9.42 10.78 5.29
C HIS A 162 9.92 11.52 6.54
N ASN A 163 10.60 10.83 7.42
CA ASN A 163 11.24 11.39 8.62
C ASN A 163 12.71 11.73 8.38
#